data_f180f245a1152f3b8a614373de44aaf3
#
_entry.id   f180f245a1152f3b8a614373de44aaf3
#
_cell.length_a   1.000
_cell.length_b   1.000
_cell.length_c   1.000
_cell.angle_alpha   90.00
_cell.angle_beta   90.00
_cell.angle_gamma   90.00
#
_symmetry.space_group_name_H-M   'P 1'
#
loop_
_entity.id
_entity.type
_entity.pdbx_description
1 polymer ?
#
loop_
_entity_poly.entity_id
_entity_poly.type
_entity_poly.pdbx_seq_one_letter_code
_entity_poly.pdbx_strand_id
1 'polypeptide(L)'
;MARVDYINDDSAPAINSVVPSVVAIIRNSEGLILTIHKTDNDKWALPGGGHDPGESIAETVAREVLEETGYLVEIDELTGIYTNPRHVMAYTDGEVRQQFSIAFLAHTVGGSARTSSESDFVEWISREELSQRDVHPSMLQRIDDALAFQGSAAIR
;
A
#
# COMPACT_ATOMS: atom_id res chain seq x y z
N MET A 1 -3.86 -15.21 -2.32
CA MET A 1 -4.99 -15.55 -3.21
C MET A 1 -4.85 -14.73 -4.49
N ALA A 2 -5.01 -15.37 -5.64
CA ALA A 2 -4.91 -14.67 -6.92
C ALA A 2 -6.05 -13.66 -7.10
N ARG A 3 -5.72 -12.51 -7.64
CA ARG A 3 -6.69 -11.45 -7.94
C ARG A 3 -6.46 -10.85 -9.32
N VAL A 4 -7.49 -10.26 -9.88
CA VAL A 4 -7.44 -9.46 -11.10
C VAL A 4 -7.87 -8.04 -10.75
N ASP A 5 -7.03 -7.07 -11.13
CA ASP A 5 -7.33 -5.64 -10.96
C ASP A 5 -7.97 -5.09 -12.25
N TYR A 6 -9.09 -4.38 -12.09
CA TYR A 6 -9.79 -3.65 -13.13
C TYR A 6 -9.73 -2.16 -12.80
N ILE A 7 -9.21 -1.35 -13.73
CA ILE A 7 -9.11 0.10 -13.54
C ILE A 7 -9.75 0.79 -14.74
N ASN A 8 -10.81 1.55 -14.49
CA ASN A 8 -11.59 2.22 -15.55
C ASN A 8 -12.04 1.26 -16.65
N ASP A 9 -12.32 0.01 -16.28
CA ASP A 9 -12.69 -1.07 -17.18
C ASP A 9 -14.18 -1.41 -17.00
N ASP A 10 -14.95 -1.25 -18.07
CA ASP A 10 -16.39 -1.51 -18.05
C ASP A 10 -16.73 -3.01 -17.99
N SER A 11 -15.74 -3.89 -18.19
CA SER A 11 -15.89 -5.33 -18.03
C SER A 11 -15.71 -5.81 -16.59
N ALA A 12 -15.41 -4.90 -15.64
CA ALA A 12 -15.26 -5.24 -14.24
C ALA A 12 -16.54 -5.91 -13.69
N PRO A 13 -16.42 -7.01 -12.94
CA PRO A 13 -17.57 -7.65 -12.32
C PRO A 13 -18.22 -6.73 -11.27
N ALA A 14 -19.47 -7.03 -10.95
CA ALA A 14 -20.23 -6.25 -9.96
C ALA A 14 -19.58 -6.33 -8.57
N ILE A 15 -19.36 -5.18 -7.95
CA ILE A 15 -18.80 -5.06 -6.61
C ILE A 15 -19.74 -5.68 -5.59
N ASN A 16 -19.21 -6.51 -4.70
CA ASN A 16 -19.95 -7.12 -3.60
C ASN A 16 -19.29 -6.93 -2.22
N SER A 17 -18.14 -6.24 -2.16
CA SER A 17 -17.38 -6.07 -0.91
C SER A 17 -16.63 -4.74 -0.89
N VAL A 18 -16.46 -4.21 0.32
CA VAL A 18 -15.53 -3.11 0.63
C VAL A 18 -14.76 -3.49 1.89
N VAL A 19 -13.44 -3.61 1.77
CA VAL A 19 -12.56 -3.89 2.89
C VAL A 19 -11.53 -2.78 2.98
N PRO A 20 -11.48 -2.03 4.09
CA PRO A 20 -10.43 -1.04 4.30
C PRO A 20 -9.04 -1.66 4.24
N SER A 21 -8.11 -0.98 3.62
CA SER A 21 -6.70 -1.35 3.60
C SER A 21 -5.83 -0.14 3.88
N VAL A 22 -4.57 -0.39 4.20
CA VAL A 22 -3.60 0.67 4.48
C VAL A 22 -2.37 0.50 3.59
N VAL A 23 -1.69 1.61 3.32
CA VAL A 23 -0.31 1.63 2.83
C VAL A 23 0.49 2.64 3.64
N ALA A 24 1.77 2.37 3.83
CA ALA A 24 2.69 3.25 4.52
C ALA A 24 3.77 3.77 3.56
N ILE A 25 3.90 5.09 3.48
CA ILE A 25 4.99 5.76 2.80
C ILE A 25 6.04 6.09 3.87
N ILE A 26 7.13 5.33 3.87
CA ILE A 26 8.19 5.42 4.87
C ILE A 26 9.44 5.90 4.18
N ARG A 27 10.00 7.02 4.62
CA ARG A 27 11.26 7.57 4.09
C ARG A 27 12.38 7.46 5.10
N ASN A 28 13.58 7.20 4.60
CA ASN A 28 14.80 7.28 5.41
C ASN A 28 15.41 8.70 5.34
N SER A 29 16.54 8.90 6.02
CA SER A 29 17.25 10.21 6.06
C SER A 29 17.76 10.66 4.68
N GLU A 30 17.90 9.76 3.73
CA GLU A 30 18.30 10.05 2.33
C GLU A 30 17.10 10.35 1.42
N GLY A 31 15.88 10.31 1.96
CA GLY A 31 14.65 10.51 1.20
C GLY A 31 14.22 9.30 0.37
N LEU A 32 14.86 8.15 0.55
CA LEU A 32 14.48 6.90 -0.11
C LEU A 32 13.23 6.32 0.55
N ILE A 33 12.41 5.66 -0.26
CA ILE A 33 11.12 5.10 0.14
C ILE A 33 11.26 3.59 0.34
N LEU A 34 10.74 3.10 1.46
CA LEU A 34 10.70 1.68 1.76
C LEU A 34 9.68 0.99 0.85
N THR A 35 10.14 0.01 0.10
CA THR A 35 9.32 -0.75 -0.85
C THR A 35 9.55 -2.24 -0.70
N ILE A 36 8.58 -3.00 -1.13
CA ILE A 36 8.63 -4.46 -1.21
C ILE A 36 8.40 -4.91 -2.64
N HIS A 37 8.98 -6.03 -3.00
CA HIS A 37 8.64 -6.75 -4.23
C HIS A 37 7.71 -7.90 -3.86
N LYS A 38 6.51 -7.91 -4.43
CA LYS A 38 5.46 -8.87 -4.06
C LYS A 38 5.59 -10.17 -4.83
N THR A 39 5.50 -11.29 -4.13
CA THR A 39 5.60 -12.63 -4.72
C THR A 39 4.34 -13.05 -5.49
N ASP A 40 3.18 -12.45 -5.21
CA ASP A 40 1.89 -12.84 -5.80
C ASP A 40 1.65 -12.24 -7.20
N ASN A 41 2.28 -11.10 -7.52
CA ASN A 41 2.04 -10.39 -8.79
C ASN A 41 3.31 -9.85 -9.47
N ASP A 42 4.48 -10.14 -8.89
CA ASP A 42 5.81 -9.74 -9.42
C ASP A 42 5.96 -8.21 -9.57
N LYS A 43 5.33 -7.44 -8.66
CA LYS A 43 5.36 -5.97 -8.69
C LYS A 43 5.98 -5.38 -7.43
N TRP A 44 6.59 -4.21 -7.60
CA TRP A 44 7.01 -3.37 -6.48
C TRP A 44 5.82 -2.63 -5.90
N ALA A 45 5.79 -2.51 -4.58
CA ALA A 45 4.69 -1.89 -3.86
C ALA A 45 5.16 -1.22 -2.56
N LEU A 46 4.32 -0.34 -2.03
CA LEU A 46 4.41 0.11 -0.65
C LEU A 46 4.00 -1.03 0.29
N PRO A 47 4.60 -1.15 1.48
CA PRO A 47 4.10 -2.06 2.49
C PRO A 47 2.70 -1.65 2.95
N GLY A 48 1.85 -2.63 3.16
CA GLY A 48 0.47 -2.42 3.57
C GLY A 48 -0.41 -3.62 3.28
N GLY A 49 -1.65 -3.56 3.70
CA GLY A 49 -2.62 -4.64 3.50
C GLY A 49 -3.97 -4.38 4.14
N GLY A 50 -4.76 -5.43 4.29
CA GLY A 50 -6.12 -5.37 4.79
C GLY A 50 -6.22 -5.07 6.27
N HIS A 51 -7.25 -4.30 6.62
CA HIS A 51 -7.62 -4.04 8.01
C HIS A 51 -8.38 -5.23 8.59
N ASP A 52 -7.90 -5.76 9.69
CA ASP A 52 -8.51 -6.92 10.35
C ASP A 52 -9.46 -6.49 11.49
N PRO A 53 -10.53 -7.29 11.76
CA PRO A 53 -11.36 -7.07 12.92
C PRO A 53 -10.56 -7.07 14.23
N GLY A 54 -10.85 -6.10 15.09
CA GLY A 54 -10.21 -5.96 16.40
C GLY A 54 -8.96 -5.09 16.41
N GLU A 55 -8.50 -4.62 15.25
CA GLU A 55 -7.40 -3.67 15.15
C GLU A 55 -7.91 -2.23 15.03
N SER A 56 -7.16 -1.28 15.57
CA SER A 56 -7.21 0.11 15.10
C SER A 56 -6.47 0.24 13.79
N ILE A 57 -6.72 1.32 13.05
CA ILE A 57 -6.01 1.51 11.76
C ILE A 57 -4.50 1.69 11.95
N ALA A 58 -4.06 2.27 13.07
CA ALA A 58 -2.65 2.40 13.40
C ALA A 58 -2.00 1.02 13.68
N GLU A 59 -2.72 0.12 14.36
CA GLU A 59 -2.27 -1.25 14.59
C GLU A 59 -2.15 -2.03 13.28
N THR A 60 -3.07 -1.82 12.34
CA THR A 60 -2.98 -2.43 11.00
C THR A 60 -1.71 -1.99 10.27
N VAL A 61 -1.38 -0.69 10.28
CA VAL A 61 -0.14 -0.19 9.67
C VAL A 61 1.08 -0.83 10.32
N ALA A 62 1.14 -0.83 11.64
CA ALA A 62 2.29 -1.40 12.37
C ALA A 62 2.46 -2.89 12.08
N ARG A 63 1.39 -3.66 12.07
CA ARG A 63 1.40 -5.11 11.78
C ARG A 63 1.85 -5.38 10.36
N GLU A 64 1.23 -4.76 9.37
CA GLU A 64 1.54 -5.00 7.95
C GLU A 64 2.98 -4.62 7.61
N VAL A 65 3.45 -3.47 8.08
CA VAL A 65 4.84 -3.06 7.85
C VAL A 65 5.82 -4.04 8.50
N LEU A 66 5.56 -4.48 9.73
CA LEU A 66 6.43 -5.44 10.41
C LEU A 66 6.44 -6.80 9.69
N GLU A 67 5.28 -7.31 9.30
CA GLU A 67 5.16 -8.59 8.61
C GLU A 67 5.87 -8.60 7.26
N GLU A 68 5.68 -7.54 6.47
CA GLU A 68 6.20 -7.48 5.10
C GLU A 68 7.65 -6.99 5.01
N THR A 69 8.14 -6.20 5.96
CA THR A 69 9.45 -5.55 5.87
C THR A 69 10.41 -5.84 7.01
N GLY A 70 9.93 -6.26 8.17
CA GLY A 70 10.72 -6.43 9.38
C GLY A 70 10.96 -5.15 10.19
N TYR A 71 10.47 -3.99 9.74
CA TYR A 71 10.61 -2.74 10.45
C TYR A 71 9.45 -2.46 11.39
N LEU A 72 9.76 -1.84 12.54
CA LEU A 72 8.81 -1.22 13.44
C LEU A 72 8.66 0.26 13.04
N VAL A 73 7.43 0.72 12.96
CA VAL A 73 7.12 2.09 12.51
C VAL A 73 6.13 2.80 13.43
N GLU A 74 6.16 4.12 13.38
CA GLU A 74 5.14 5.00 13.93
C GLU A 74 4.57 5.88 12.82
N ILE A 75 3.27 6.15 12.87
CA ILE A 75 2.57 7.02 11.93
C ILE A 75 2.85 8.46 12.27
N ASP A 76 3.18 9.26 11.25
CA ASP A 76 3.34 10.71 11.37
C ASP A 76 2.08 11.45 10.91
N GLU A 77 1.55 11.12 9.71
CA GLU A 77 0.45 11.86 9.09
C GLU A 77 -0.46 10.94 8.26
N LEU A 78 -1.75 11.26 8.24
CA LEU A 78 -2.69 10.74 7.25
C LEU A 78 -2.53 11.55 5.96
N THR A 79 -2.16 10.90 4.86
CA THR A 79 -1.85 11.61 3.60
C THR A 79 -2.88 11.41 2.50
N GLY A 80 -3.72 10.40 2.59
CA GLY A 80 -4.76 10.21 1.60
C GLY A 80 -5.76 9.11 1.93
N ILE A 81 -6.96 9.26 1.35
CA ILE A 81 -8.03 8.25 1.33
C ILE A 81 -8.40 8.02 -0.13
N TYR A 82 -8.36 6.78 -0.56
CA TYR A 82 -8.55 6.36 -1.95
C TYR A 82 -9.71 5.39 -2.05
N THR A 83 -10.80 5.82 -2.67
CA THR A 83 -12.04 5.06 -2.76
C THR A 83 -12.61 5.03 -4.18
N ASN A 84 -11.76 5.04 -5.19
CA ASN A 84 -12.19 5.05 -6.58
C ASN A 84 -13.10 3.84 -6.89
N PRO A 85 -14.38 4.04 -7.22
CA PRO A 85 -15.30 2.94 -7.53
C PRO A 85 -14.97 2.24 -8.85
N ARG A 86 -14.11 2.80 -9.66
CA ARG A 86 -13.62 2.19 -10.91
C ARG A 86 -12.28 1.48 -10.75
N HIS A 87 -11.79 1.33 -9.52
CA HIS A 87 -10.70 0.40 -9.18
C HIS A 87 -11.30 -0.78 -8.41
N VAL A 88 -11.47 -1.88 -9.13
CA VAL A 88 -12.14 -3.10 -8.68
C VAL A 88 -11.14 -4.26 -8.64
N MET A 89 -11.16 -5.02 -7.57
CA MET A 89 -10.29 -6.18 -7.36
C MET A 89 -11.15 -7.43 -7.23
N ALA A 90 -11.08 -8.31 -8.23
CA ALA A 90 -11.80 -9.58 -8.22
C ALA A 90 -10.88 -10.71 -7.75
N TYR A 91 -11.32 -11.45 -6.74
CA TYR A 91 -10.61 -12.58 -6.16
C TYR A 91 -11.18 -13.91 -6.64
N THR A 92 -10.38 -14.97 -6.58
CA THR A 92 -10.74 -16.30 -7.06
C THR A 92 -11.84 -16.98 -6.25
N ASP A 93 -12.12 -16.51 -5.04
CA ASP A 93 -13.21 -17.01 -4.18
C ASP A 93 -14.57 -16.36 -4.47
N GLY A 94 -14.63 -15.44 -5.44
CA GLY A 94 -15.86 -14.73 -5.81
C GLY A 94 -16.04 -13.39 -5.13
N GLU A 95 -15.13 -12.96 -4.24
CA GLU A 95 -15.14 -11.63 -3.69
C GLU A 95 -14.74 -10.61 -4.76
N VAL A 96 -15.50 -9.52 -4.86
CA VAL A 96 -15.23 -8.40 -5.77
C VAL A 96 -15.22 -7.12 -4.95
N ARG A 97 -14.03 -6.61 -4.68
CA ARG A 97 -13.83 -5.42 -3.83
C ARG A 97 -13.76 -4.14 -4.64
N GLN A 98 -14.41 -3.10 -4.13
CA GLN A 98 -14.05 -1.73 -4.48
C GLN A 98 -12.80 -1.32 -3.69
N GLN A 99 -11.92 -0.55 -4.31
CA GLN A 99 -10.79 0.07 -3.61
C GLN A 99 -11.28 0.86 -2.39
N PHE A 100 -10.64 0.62 -1.26
CA PHE A 100 -10.72 1.46 -0.07
C PHE A 100 -9.34 1.40 0.61
N SER A 101 -8.52 2.40 0.35
CA SER A 101 -7.14 2.43 0.86
C SER A 101 -6.86 3.74 1.56
N ILE A 102 -6.18 3.65 2.71
CA ILE A 102 -5.77 4.78 3.53
C ILE A 102 -4.25 4.82 3.52
N ALA A 103 -3.67 5.96 3.14
CA ALA A 103 -2.24 6.16 3.05
C ALA A 103 -1.70 7.02 4.19
N PHE A 104 -0.57 6.61 4.75
CA PHE A 104 0.08 7.29 5.86
C PHE A 104 1.56 7.56 5.55
N LEU A 105 2.05 8.74 5.95
CA LEU A 105 3.47 8.93 6.21
C LEU A 105 3.81 8.29 7.54
N ALA A 106 4.92 7.57 7.58
CA ALA A 106 5.42 6.94 8.79
C ALA A 106 6.96 6.94 8.79
N HIS A 107 7.55 6.68 9.95
CA HIS A 107 8.99 6.53 10.09
C HIS A 107 9.34 5.27 10.88
N THR A 108 10.54 4.74 10.63
CA THR A 108 11.04 3.57 11.36
C THR A 108 11.47 3.95 12.78
N VAL A 109 11.10 3.12 13.75
CA VAL A 109 11.51 3.25 15.16
C VAL A 109 12.31 2.04 15.64
N GLY A 110 12.49 1.02 14.83
CA GLY A 110 13.25 -0.18 15.17
C GLY A 110 13.13 -1.25 14.10
N GLY A 111 13.64 -2.44 14.41
CA GLY A 111 13.66 -3.56 13.48
C GLY A 111 14.75 -3.44 12.42
N SER A 112 14.70 -4.35 11.46
CA SER A 112 15.63 -4.39 10.32
C SER A 112 14.98 -5.09 9.14
N ALA A 113 15.45 -4.83 7.93
CA ALA A 113 14.91 -5.41 6.71
C ALA A 113 14.85 -6.94 6.78
N ARG A 114 13.68 -7.49 6.51
CA ARG A 114 13.41 -8.91 6.47
C ARG A 114 12.34 -9.19 5.43
N THR A 115 12.59 -10.16 4.58
CA THR A 115 11.60 -10.67 3.62
C THR A 115 10.54 -11.53 4.32
N SER A 116 9.46 -11.81 3.62
CA SER A 116 8.36 -12.66 4.09
C SER A 116 7.93 -13.62 2.99
N SER A 117 6.90 -14.43 3.25
CA SER A 117 6.28 -15.25 2.19
C SER A 117 5.57 -14.42 1.12
N GLU A 118 5.23 -13.18 1.43
CA GLU A 118 4.52 -12.25 0.53
C GLU A 118 5.45 -11.26 -0.18
N SER A 119 6.70 -11.11 0.31
CA SER A 119 7.70 -10.21 -0.27
C SER A 119 9.08 -10.83 -0.28
N ASP A 120 9.68 -10.96 -1.44
CA ASP A 120 11.01 -11.55 -1.66
C ASP A 120 12.14 -10.51 -1.67
N PHE A 121 11.82 -9.23 -1.81
CA PHE A 121 12.74 -8.11 -1.65
C PHE A 121 12.14 -7.01 -0.78
N VAL A 122 12.99 -6.39 0.04
CA VAL A 122 12.70 -5.20 0.84
C VAL A 122 13.81 -4.20 0.55
N GLU A 123 13.48 -3.11 -0.14
CA GLU A 123 14.47 -2.13 -0.61
C GLU A 123 14.05 -0.69 -0.33
N TRP A 124 15.04 0.16 -0.10
CA TRP A 124 14.91 1.60 -0.07
C TRP A 124 15.20 2.16 -1.46
N ILE A 125 14.18 2.73 -2.12
CA ILE A 125 14.25 3.15 -3.52
C ILE A 125 13.83 4.61 -3.64
N SER A 126 14.53 5.37 -4.51
CA SER A 126 14.14 6.75 -4.78
C SER A 126 12.82 6.83 -5.56
N ARG A 127 12.09 7.94 -5.42
CA ARG A 127 10.86 8.17 -6.21
C ARG A 127 11.13 8.10 -7.72
N GLU A 128 12.28 8.61 -8.16
CA GLU A 128 12.69 8.58 -9.57
C GLU A 128 12.88 7.14 -10.06
N GLU A 129 13.61 6.34 -9.32
CA GLU A 129 13.87 4.93 -9.67
C GLU A 129 12.57 4.10 -9.66
N LEU A 130 11.63 4.38 -8.77
CA LEU A 130 10.32 3.72 -8.74
C LEU A 130 9.54 3.91 -10.04
N SER A 131 9.73 5.02 -10.75
CA SER A 131 9.11 5.25 -12.07
C SER A 131 9.62 4.31 -13.15
N GLN A 132 10.77 3.66 -12.93
CA GLN A 132 11.39 2.71 -13.85
C GLN A 132 11.17 1.25 -13.45
N ARG A 133 10.51 1.03 -12.31
CA ARG A 133 10.13 -0.29 -11.80
C ARG A 133 8.69 -0.63 -12.18
N ASP A 134 8.36 -1.91 -12.19
CA ASP A 134 6.96 -2.33 -12.36
C ASP A 134 6.18 -2.07 -11.06
N VAL A 135 5.64 -0.87 -10.95
CA VAL A 135 4.84 -0.39 -9.82
C VAL A 135 3.45 -0.06 -10.32
N HIS A 136 2.43 -0.52 -9.59
CA HIS A 136 1.06 -0.19 -9.94
C HIS A 136 0.83 1.34 -9.87
N PRO A 137 0.16 1.96 -10.87
CA PRO A 137 -0.03 3.41 -10.90
C PRO A 137 -0.67 4.00 -9.64
N SER A 138 -1.56 3.27 -8.98
CA SER A 138 -2.17 3.70 -7.73
C SER A 138 -1.16 3.87 -6.60
N MET A 139 -0.10 3.07 -6.57
CA MET A 139 0.98 3.21 -5.58
C MET A 139 1.79 4.48 -5.82
N LEU A 140 2.12 4.76 -7.08
CA LEU A 140 2.83 6.00 -7.43
C LEU A 140 2.01 7.24 -7.08
N GLN A 141 0.69 7.22 -7.31
CA GLN A 141 -0.20 8.31 -6.91
C GLN A 141 -0.17 8.55 -5.40
N ARG A 142 -0.23 7.49 -4.59
CA ARG A 142 -0.17 7.59 -3.12
C ARG A 142 1.16 8.16 -2.64
N ILE A 143 2.26 7.75 -3.28
CA ILE A 143 3.59 8.31 -2.99
C ILE A 143 3.63 9.79 -3.32
N ASP A 144 3.18 10.19 -4.51
CA ASP A 144 3.22 11.59 -4.94
C ASP A 144 2.34 12.48 -4.06
N ASP A 145 1.15 12.03 -3.67
CA ASP A 145 0.29 12.74 -2.72
C ASP A 145 0.96 12.90 -1.35
N ALA A 146 1.66 11.88 -0.88
CA ALA A 146 2.39 11.94 0.40
C ALA A 146 3.60 12.88 0.33
N LEU A 147 4.34 12.89 -0.78
CA LEU A 147 5.47 13.81 -0.98
C LEU A 147 5.01 15.26 -1.13
N ALA A 148 3.81 15.50 -1.64
CA ALA A 148 3.19 16.81 -1.79
C ALA A 148 2.36 17.24 -0.58
N PHE A 149 2.29 16.41 0.48
CA PHE A 149 1.47 16.67 1.67
C PHE A 149 1.88 17.98 2.37
N GLN A 150 0.88 18.83 2.62
CA GLN A 150 1.05 20.14 3.28
C GLN A 150 -0.06 20.37 4.33
N GLY A 151 -0.40 19.35 5.12
CA GLY A 151 -1.36 19.43 6.21
C GLY A 151 -2.80 19.02 5.86
N SER A 152 -3.09 18.68 4.60
CA SER A 152 -4.39 18.15 4.16
C SER A 152 -4.22 16.85 3.41
N ALA A 153 -4.97 15.83 3.79
CA ALA A 153 -4.97 14.55 3.10
C ALA A 153 -5.66 14.66 1.72
N ALA A 154 -5.11 13.94 0.73
CA ALA A 154 -5.78 13.76 -0.55
C ALA A 154 -7.03 12.89 -0.36
N ILE A 155 -8.12 13.22 -1.07
CA ILE A 155 -9.35 12.42 -1.10
C ILE A 155 -9.65 12.10 -2.56
N ARG A 156 -9.58 10.80 -2.91
CA ARG A 156 -9.70 10.36 -4.31
C ARG A 156 -10.58 9.13 -4.46
#